data_03822d66cdfcdba9eeefad060eed744b
#
_entry.id   03822d66cdfcdba9eeefad060eed744b
#
_cell.length_a   1.000
_cell.length_b   1.000
_cell.length_c   1.000
_cell.angle_alpha   90.00
_cell.angle_beta   90.00
_cell.angle_gamma   90.00
#
_symmetry.space_group_name_H-M   'P 1'
#
loop_
_entity.id
_entity.type
_entity.pdbx_description
1 polymer ?
#
loop_
_entity_poly.entity_id
_entity_poly.type
_entity_poly.pdbx_seq_one_letter_code
_entity_poly.pdbx_strand_id
1 'polypeptide(L)'
;MNYGFIYCLGNQAMPGIYKIGMTERAPSQRCLELSNSTSAPLPFDLLFYGEVANPQAVEREIHDYFSLQRVNDSREFFRGYAHEFHEALSGWCNSVCTTSDGGLLPVS
;
A
#
# COMPACT_ATOMS: atom_id res chain seq x y z
N MET A 1 14.25 10.19 15.20
CA MET A 1 13.92 9.13 14.23
C MET A 1 12.41 9.10 14.02
N ASN A 2 11.97 9.22 12.79
CA ASN A 2 10.55 9.16 12.45
C ASN A 2 10.10 7.72 12.32
N TYR A 3 8.99 7.38 12.98
CA TYR A 3 8.33 6.10 12.75
C TYR A 3 7.01 6.35 12.04
N GLY A 4 6.61 5.40 11.25
CA GLY A 4 5.35 5.44 10.54
C GLY A 4 5.06 4.10 9.91
N PHE A 5 4.25 4.12 8.86
CA PHE A 5 3.77 2.90 8.24
C PHE A 5 3.86 3.00 6.72
N ILE A 6 4.16 1.88 6.11
CA ILE A 6 3.92 1.68 4.68
C ILE A 6 2.63 0.87 4.59
N TYR A 7 1.72 1.29 3.73
CA TYR A 7 0.43 0.62 3.56
C TYR A 7 0.20 0.24 2.11
N CYS A 8 -0.62 -0.77 1.91
CA CYS A 8 -1.06 -1.19 0.59
C CYS A 8 -2.57 -1.15 0.54
N LEU A 9 -3.09 -0.41 -0.42
CA LEU A 9 -4.53 -0.27 -0.63
C LEU A 9 -4.92 -0.92 -1.95
N GLY A 10 -6.09 -1.56 -1.96
CA GLY A 10 -6.72 -2.03 -3.17
C GLY A 10 -8.00 -1.26 -3.43
N ASN A 11 -8.56 -1.42 -4.61
CA ASN A 11 -9.84 -0.82 -4.98
C ASN A 11 -10.56 -1.77 -5.93
N GLN A 12 -11.79 -2.12 -5.60
CA GLN A 12 -12.57 -3.06 -6.41
C GLN A 12 -12.80 -2.55 -7.84
N ALA A 13 -12.76 -1.23 -8.03
CA ALA A 13 -12.88 -0.63 -9.36
C ALA A 13 -11.61 -0.75 -10.19
N MET A 14 -10.49 -1.14 -9.57
CA MET A 14 -9.19 -1.24 -10.22
C MET A 14 -8.53 -2.57 -9.87
N PRO A 15 -9.07 -3.71 -10.31
CA PRO A 15 -8.47 -5.00 -9.97
C PRO A 15 -7.05 -5.12 -10.52
N GLY A 16 -6.16 -5.68 -9.71
CA GLY A 16 -4.76 -5.86 -10.10
C GLY A 16 -3.91 -4.61 -9.98
N ILE A 17 -4.46 -3.51 -9.47
CA ILE A 17 -3.73 -2.26 -9.27
C ILE A 17 -3.80 -1.90 -7.79
N TYR A 18 -2.65 -1.59 -7.21
CA TYR A 18 -2.54 -1.33 -5.77
C TYR A 18 -1.82 -0.03 -5.52
N LYS A 19 -2.25 0.67 -4.47
CA LYS A 19 -1.59 1.89 -4.03
C LYS A 19 -0.67 1.55 -2.88
N ILE A 20 0.59 1.94 -3.01
CA ILE A 20 1.58 1.79 -1.94
C ILE A 20 1.99 3.18 -1.49
N GLY A 21 1.76 3.48 -0.22
CA GLY A 21 2.06 4.78 0.33
C GLY A 21 2.56 4.70 1.75
N MET A 22 2.82 5.87 2.32
CA MET A 22 3.27 5.97 3.69
C MET A 22 2.38 6.92 4.48
N THR A 23 2.35 6.73 5.80
CA THR A 23 1.69 7.64 6.72
C THR A 23 2.41 7.60 8.05
N GLU A 24 2.40 8.73 8.77
CA GLU A 24 2.89 8.77 10.14
C GLU A 24 1.76 8.62 11.14
N ARG A 25 0.52 8.49 10.64
CA ARG A 25 -0.69 8.27 11.43
C ARG A 25 -1.21 6.86 11.17
N ALA A 26 -2.38 6.56 11.74
CA ALA A 26 -2.98 5.24 11.56
C ALA A 26 -3.28 4.96 10.07
N PRO A 27 -2.86 3.81 9.53
CA PRO A 27 -3.15 3.47 8.14
C PRO A 27 -4.65 3.45 7.81
N SER A 28 -5.49 2.99 8.74
CA SER A 28 -6.94 2.97 8.53
C SER A 28 -7.51 4.38 8.35
N GLN A 29 -7.01 5.34 9.12
CA GLN A 29 -7.43 6.73 9.00
C GLN A 29 -7.00 7.31 7.65
N ARG A 30 -5.78 7.03 7.23
CA ARG A 30 -5.28 7.50 5.93
C ARG A 30 -6.08 6.89 4.78
N CYS A 31 -6.41 5.61 4.88
CA CYS A 31 -7.24 4.93 3.90
C CYS A 31 -8.61 5.62 3.77
N LEU A 32 -9.22 5.94 4.89
CA LEU A 32 -10.51 6.63 4.92
C LEU A 32 -10.42 8.01 4.28
N GLU A 33 -9.39 8.78 4.60
CA GLU A 33 -9.16 10.10 4.02
C GLU A 33 -9.03 10.02 2.51
N LEU A 34 -8.23 9.08 2.02
CA LEU A 34 -8.02 8.90 0.59
C LEU A 34 -9.30 8.45 -0.12
N SER A 35 -10.09 7.62 0.53
CA SER A 35 -11.37 7.17 -0.02
C SER A 35 -12.37 8.32 -0.16
N ASN A 36 -12.31 9.29 0.74
CA ASN A 36 -13.24 10.41 0.76
C ASN A 36 -12.80 11.61 -0.07
N SER A 37 -11.49 11.75 -0.31
CA SER A 37 -10.94 12.95 -0.94
C SER A 37 -10.66 12.80 -2.43
N THR A 38 -10.77 11.60 -2.98
CA THR A 38 -10.42 11.34 -4.37
C THR A 38 -11.66 11.22 -5.24
N SER A 39 -11.43 11.23 -6.55
CA SER A 39 -12.47 10.94 -7.54
C SER A 39 -12.58 9.45 -7.83
N ALA A 40 -11.99 8.60 -7.00
CA ALA A 40 -12.08 7.16 -7.16
C ALA A 40 -13.55 6.71 -7.10
N PRO A 41 -13.99 5.83 -8.02
CA PRO A 41 -15.39 5.43 -8.08
C PRO A 41 -15.84 4.59 -6.88
N LEU A 42 -14.92 3.94 -6.19
CA LEU A 42 -15.21 3.15 -4.98
C LEU A 42 -14.18 3.49 -3.90
N PRO A 43 -14.53 3.27 -2.63
CA PRO A 43 -13.57 3.48 -1.54
C PRO A 43 -12.39 2.51 -1.67
N PHE A 44 -11.26 2.90 -1.12
CA PHE A 44 -10.10 2.01 -1.02
C PHE A 44 -10.29 1.02 0.12
N ASP A 45 -9.72 -0.15 -0.05
CA ASP A 45 -9.62 -1.18 0.99
C ASP A 45 -8.20 -1.20 1.50
N LEU A 46 -8.02 -1.09 2.81
CA LEU A 46 -6.70 -1.28 3.42
C LEU A 46 -6.44 -2.78 3.52
N LEU A 47 -5.41 -3.25 2.80
CA LEU A 47 -5.15 -4.67 2.72
C LEU A 47 -4.12 -5.10 3.77
N PHE A 48 -3.02 -4.42 3.86
CA PHE A 48 -1.98 -4.68 4.86
C PHE A 48 -1.10 -3.45 5.04
N TYR A 49 -0.35 -3.44 6.11
CA TYR A 49 0.56 -2.34 6.42
C TYR A 49 1.67 -2.85 7.33
N GLY A 50 2.79 -2.13 7.35
CA GLY A 50 3.92 -2.47 8.20
C GLY A 50 4.56 -1.24 8.78
N GLU A 51 5.06 -1.36 10.02
CA GLU A 51 5.74 -0.27 10.69
C GLU A 51 7.18 -0.17 10.23
N VAL A 52 7.64 1.05 10.00
CA VAL A 52 9.01 1.31 9.57
C VAL A 52 9.55 2.56 10.27
N ALA A 53 10.87 2.61 10.39
CA ALA A 53 11.55 3.86 10.69
C ALA A 53 11.77 4.60 9.37
N ASN A 54 11.65 5.91 9.41
CA ASN A 54 11.84 6.79 8.24
C ASN A 54 10.94 6.38 7.06
N PRO A 55 9.61 6.45 7.24
CA PRO A 55 8.68 5.94 6.22
C PRO A 55 8.84 6.58 4.85
N GLN A 56 9.21 7.86 4.77
CA GLN A 56 9.41 8.52 3.49
C GLN A 56 10.55 7.89 2.70
N ALA A 57 11.64 7.56 3.36
CA ALA A 57 12.78 6.93 2.71
C ALA A 57 12.44 5.51 2.27
N VAL A 58 11.74 4.76 3.12
CA VAL A 58 11.33 3.39 2.79
C VAL A 58 10.33 3.39 1.64
N GLU A 59 9.37 4.31 1.65
CA GLU A 59 8.43 4.43 0.54
C GLU A 59 9.16 4.63 -0.78
N ARG A 60 10.16 5.50 -0.79
CA ARG A 60 10.94 5.77 -2.00
C ARG A 60 11.65 4.53 -2.49
N GLU A 61 12.26 3.78 -1.57
CA GLU A 61 12.96 2.54 -1.94
C GLU A 61 12.00 1.50 -2.52
N ILE A 62 10.82 1.36 -1.92
CA ILE A 62 9.81 0.42 -2.42
C ILE A 62 9.30 0.86 -3.79
N HIS A 63 9.05 2.14 -3.97
CA HIS A 63 8.60 2.67 -5.25
C HIS A 63 9.64 2.44 -6.35
N ASP A 64 10.92 2.60 -6.03
CA ASP A 64 12.00 2.33 -6.98
C ASP A 64 12.07 0.85 -7.32
N TYR A 65 11.91 0.00 -6.32
CA TYR A 65 11.94 -1.45 -6.52
C TYR A 65 10.84 -1.90 -7.49
N PHE A 66 9.66 -1.31 -7.40
CA PHE A 66 8.52 -1.66 -8.25
C PHE A 66 8.34 -0.69 -9.44
N SER A 67 9.37 0.05 -9.80
CA SER A 67 9.25 1.11 -10.82
C SER A 67 8.73 0.61 -12.16
N LEU A 68 9.09 -0.62 -12.56
CA LEU A 68 8.62 -1.20 -13.83
C LEU A 68 7.15 -1.60 -13.80
N GLN A 69 6.57 -1.70 -12.61
CA GLN A 69 5.16 -2.06 -12.43
C GLN A 69 4.27 -0.84 -12.20
N ARG A 70 4.87 0.36 -12.20
CA ARG A 70 4.13 1.60 -11.98
C ARG A 70 3.12 1.82 -13.11
N VAL A 71 1.91 2.24 -12.72
CA VAL A 71 0.83 2.46 -13.66
C VAL A 71 0.98 3.86 -14.28
N ASN A 72 1.30 3.90 -15.56
CA ASN A 72 1.48 5.15 -16.32
C ASN A 72 2.44 6.10 -15.59
N ASP A 73 2.04 7.35 -15.40
CA ASP A 73 2.83 8.36 -14.71
C ASP A 73 2.45 8.48 -13.24
N SER A 74 1.65 7.54 -12.73
CA SER A 74 1.24 7.54 -11.34
C SER A 74 2.45 7.34 -10.42
N ARG A 75 2.47 8.06 -9.31
CA ARG A 75 3.57 7.98 -8.35
C ARG A 75 3.43 6.80 -7.40
N GLU A 76 2.21 6.37 -7.12
CA GLU A 76 1.95 5.44 -6.02
C GLU A 76 1.11 4.23 -6.41
N PHE A 77 0.71 4.11 -7.68
CA PHE A 77 -0.09 2.99 -8.15
C PHE A 77 0.76 2.02 -8.95
N PHE A 78 0.61 0.74 -8.61
CA PHE A 78 1.44 -0.34 -9.18
C PHE A 78 0.57 -1.50 -9.61
N ARG A 79 0.90 -2.09 -10.75
CA ARG A 79 0.21 -3.27 -11.28
C ARG A 79 0.94 -4.53 -10.83
N GLY A 80 0.19 -5.49 -10.32
CA GLY A 80 0.77 -6.76 -9.89
C GLY A 80 -0.19 -7.55 -9.02
N TYR A 81 0.37 -8.41 -8.20
CA TYR A 81 -0.40 -9.26 -7.29
C TYR A 81 -0.17 -8.82 -5.85
N ALA A 82 -1.22 -8.87 -5.05
CA ALA A 82 -1.14 -8.43 -3.65
C ALA A 82 -0.03 -9.14 -2.88
N HIS A 83 0.17 -10.44 -3.13
CA HIS A 83 1.19 -11.20 -2.41
C HIS A 83 2.61 -10.72 -2.71
N GLU A 84 2.86 -10.19 -3.92
CA GLU A 84 4.17 -9.63 -4.25
C GLU A 84 4.48 -8.43 -3.35
N PHE A 85 3.51 -7.55 -3.19
CA PHE A 85 3.68 -6.35 -2.39
C PHE A 85 3.77 -6.69 -0.91
N HIS A 86 2.98 -7.66 -0.46
CA HIS A 86 3.05 -8.13 0.91
C HIS A 86 4.43 -8.71 1.24
N GLU A 87 4.95 -9.54 0.37
CA GLU A 87 6.27 -10.14 0.55
C GLU A 87 7.37 -9.08 0.60
N ALA A 88 7.28 -8.10 -0.30
CA ALA A 88 8.24 -7.00 -0.33
C ALA A 88 8.17 -6.17 0.96
N LEU A 89 6.97 -5.83 1.41
CA LEU A 89 6.81 -5.08 2.66
C LEU A 89 7.40 -5.85 3.85
N SER A 90 7.28 -7.16 3.85
CA SER A 90 7.86 -7.99 4.91
C SER A 90 9.37 -7.86 4.98
N GLY A 91 10.01 -7.53 3.88
CA GLY A 91 11.46 -7.31 3.84
C GLY A 91 11.89 -5.95 4.36
N TRP A 92 11.04 -4.94 4.20
CA TRP A 92 11.35 -3.57 4.63
C TRP A 92 10.79 -3.22 6.00
N CYS A 93 9.71 -3.86 6.40
CA CYS A 93 8.99 -3.50 7.63
C CYS A 93 9.37 -4.43 8.77
N ASN A 94 9.25 -3.95 10.01
CA ASN A 94 9.49 -4.76 11.20
C ASN A 94 8.49 -5.91 11.30
N SER A 95 7.25 -5.64 10.96
CA SER A 95 6.20 -6.65 10.89
C SER A 95 5.11 -6.14 9.97
N VAL A 96 4.38 -7.06 9.35
CA VAL A 96 3.28 -6.70 8.45
C VAL A 96 1.99 -7.25 9.03
N CYS A 97 1.02 -6.35 9.20
CA CYS A 97 -0.32 -6.70 9.66
C CYS A 97 -1.24 -6.77 8.46
N THR A 98 -1.92 -7.90 8.30
CA THR A 98 -2.90 -8.09 7.24
C THR A 98 -4.28 -7.85 7.82
N THR A 99 -5.08 -7.04 7.15
CA THR A 99 -6.45 -6.76 7.55
C THR A 99 -7.38 -7.88 7.06
N SER A 100 -8.65 -7.82 7.49
CA SER A 100 -9.64 -8.78 7.00
C SER A 100 -9.82 -8.67 5.48
N ASP A 101 -9.73 -7.45 4.93
CA ASP A 101 -9.83 -7.26 3.47
C ASP A 101 -8.64 -7.91 2.76
N GLY A 102 -7.43 -7.75 3.31
CA GLY A 102 -6.23 -8.36 2.74
C GLY A 102 -6.27 -9.87 2.83
N GLY A 103 -6.87 -10.42 3.89
CA GLY A 103 -7.02 -11.87 4.06
C GLY A 103 -7.98 -12.50 3.08
N LEU A 104 -8.82 -11.71 2.41
CA LEU A 104 -9.76 -12.21 1.40
C LEU A 104 -9.14 -12.27 0.01
N LEU A 105 -7.95 -11.74 -0.18
CA LEU A 105 -7.31 -11.74 -1.50
C LEU A 105 -6.81 -13.15 -1.81
N PRO A 106 -6.91 -13.56 -3.08
CA PRO A 106 -6.35 -14.85 -3.48
C PRO A 106 -4.83 -14.82 -3.34
N VAL A 107 -4.30 -15.89 -2.79
CA VAL A 107 -2.86 -16.10 -2.71
C VAL A 107 -2.45 -16.72 -4.05
N SER A 108 -1.86 -15.93 -4.90
CA SER A 108 -1.49 -16.41 -6.23
C SER A 108 0.01 -16.27 -6.46
#